data_7756343f995472eca4168b17716f9473
#
_entry.id   7756343f995472eca4168b17716f9473
#
_cell.length_a   1.000
_cell.length_b   1.000
_cell.length_c   1.000
_cell.angle_alpha   90.00
_cell.angle_beta   90.00
_cell.angle_gamma   90.00
#
_symmetry.space_group_name_H-M   'P 1'
#
loop_
_entity.id
_entity.type
_entity.pdbx_description
1 polymer ?
#
loop_
_entity_poly.entity_id
_entity_poly.type
_entity_poly.pdbx_seq_one_letter_code
_entity_poly.pdbx_strand_id
1 'polypeptide(L)'
;RRTYDRLLELFCRTDQTCVCQFCTEGDHKTHDTVPIEEECGERKAQLGKTEAKVQQIIQERLKKVKEIKLSVDLSQRDAEREIAESVHVFTALALSIEKSQAEHIEVIEEKQKAVERQAEGFIKELEQEITDFLSIVCTPQPTKDWSEISVHSDLCVGTVRKAVSQLEETLNKEMEKLPEVKLKRIQQYAVDVTLDPHTSHPELILSEDGKQLRCGDTPRNLPPNLKRFDRHRFVLGKDGFSSGRFYYEVTDKGKTRWNLGVAREGFITLSPEHGLWTVILRDGNVYHAFTSHSILLYLRKKPQKVGVFVDNEEGQVSFYDVEAKSHIYSFTGCAFTEKLYPHFSLSYNGQNSAPLIISPVNHTH
;
A
#
# COMPACT_ATOMS: atom_id res chain seq x y z
N ARG A 1 74.90 -6.18 28.81
CA ARG A 1 73.73 -5.31 29.17
C ARG A 1 73.47 -5.50 30.66
N ARG A 2 73.80 -4.52 31.49
CA ARG A 2 73.50 -4.54 32.90
C ARG A 2 71.98 -4.30 33.05
N THR A 3 71.23 -5.32 33.37
CA THR A 3 69.87 -5.23 33.86
C THR A 3 69.95 -4.65 35.28
N TYR A 4 69.53 -3.42 35.45
CA TYR A 4 69.38 -2.82 36.76
C TYR A 4 68.13 -3.48 37.43
N ASP A 5 68.37 -4.19 38.53
CA ASP A 5 67.35 -4.66 39.48
C ASP A 5 66.70 -3.46 40.23
N ARG A 6 66.12 -2.54 39.50
CA ARG A 6 65.46 -1.34 40.05
C ARG A 6 64.00 -1.37 39.79
N LEU A 7 63.22 -0.94 40.74
CA LEU A 7 61.76 -0.81 40.64
C LEU A 7 61.43 0.12 39.49
N LEU A 8 60.52 -0.32 38.59
CA LEU A 8 59.97 0.50 37.52
C LEU A 8 58.70 1.13 38.04
N GLU A 9 58.74 2.43 38.36
CA GLU A 9 57.62 3.16 38.98
C GLU A 9 56.96 4.16 38.01
N LEU A 10 57.62 4.44 36.88
CA LEU A 10 57.19 5.42 35.89
C LEU A 10 56.96 4.76 34.56
N PHE A 11 56.02 5.30 33.79
CA PHE A 11 55.72 4.93 32.40
C PHE A 11 56.09 6.09 31.47
N CYS A 12 56.95 5.83 30.51
CA CYS A 12 57.30 6.78 29.47
C CYS A 12 56.25 6.71 28.36
N ARG A 13 55.39 7.76 28.19
CA ARG A 13 54.36 7.86 27.16
C ARG A 13 54.95 8.01 25.77
N THR A 14 56.17 8.61 25.67
CA THR A 14 56.87 8.79 24.39
C THR A 14 57.36 7.45 23.82
N ASP A 15 57.98 6.61 24.62
CA ASP A 15 58.54 5.33 24.22
C ASP A 15 57.66 4.12 24.51
N GLN A 16 56.52 4.34 25.17
CA GLN A 16 55.55 3.28 25.54
C GLN A 16 56.21 2.14 26.36
N THR A 17 57.08 2.52 27.35
CA THR A 17 57.79 1.58 28.16
C THR A 17 57.87 1.99 29.63
N CYS A 18 57.96 1.01 30.55
CA CYS A 18 58.17 1.29 31.94
C CYS A 18 59.62 1.64 32.22
N VAL A 19 59.85 2.71 32.99
CA VAL A 19 61.18 3.25 33.32
C VAL A 19 61.34 3.43 34.82
N CYS A 20 62.59 3.46 35.33
CA CYS A 20 62.86 3.82 36.70
C CYS A 20 63.18 5.33 36.80
N GLN A 21 63.12 5.90 38.01
CA GLN A 21 63.39 7.32 38.27
C GLN A 21 64.76 7.80 37.73
N PHE A 22 65.79 6.94 37.72
CA PHE A 22 67.11 7.32 37.17
C PHE A 22 67.14 7.39 35.65
N CYS A 23 66.27 6.65 34.96
CA CYS A 23 66.15 6.75 33.50
C CYS A 23 65.64 8.12 33.08
N THR A 24 64.83 8.78 33.92
CA THR A 24 64.31 10.13 33.60
C THR A 24 65.37 11.23 33.77
N GLU A 25 66.47 10.96 34.42
CA GLU A 25 67.62 11.88 34.49
C GLU A 25 68.60 11.67 33.31
N GLY A 26 68.51 10.52 32.60
CA GLY A 26 69.35 10.13 31.45
C GLY A 26 68.57 10.12 30.13
N ASP A 27 68.39 8.93 29.56
CA ASP A 27 67.85 8.72 28.21
C ASP A 27 66.40 9.22 28.03
N HIS A 28 65.64 9.33 29.11
CA HIS A 28 64.24 9.78 29.05
C HIS A 28 64.02 11.18 29.66
N LYS A 29 65.11 12.01 29.77
CA LYS A 29 65.06 13.34 30.41
C LYS A 29 64.06 14.33 29.77
N THR A 30 63.85 14.21 28.49
CA THR A 30 62.92 15.08 27.73
C THR A 30 61.60 14.39 27.37
N HIS A 31 61.41 13.16 27.83
CA HIS A 31 60.23 12.37 27.49
C HIS A 31 59.12 12.62 28.51
N ASP A 32 57.88 12.47 28.08
CA ASP A 32 56.72 12.54 28.93
C ASP A 32 56.63 11.26 29.77
N THR A 33 56.82 11.39 31.09
CA THR A 33 56.81 10.27 32.01
C THR A 33 55.84 10.50 33.15
N VAL A 34 55.02 9.51 33.47
CA VAL A 34 53.96 9.56 34.49
C VAL A 34 54.07 8.34 35.41
N PRO A 35 53.54 8.37 36.63
CA PRO A 35 53.44 7.20 37.50
C PRO A 35 52.70 6.05 36.76
N ILE A 36 53.20 4.82 36.91
CA ILE A 36 52.55 3.64 36.26
C ILE A 36 51.09 3.48 36.72
N GLU A 37 50.81 3.77 37.97
CA GLU A 37 49.46 3.68 38.50
C GLU A 37 48.47 4.67 37.86
N GLU A 38 48.95 5.88 37.55
CA GLU A 38 48.20 6.91 36.85
C GLU A 38 47.90 6.49 35.43
N GLU A 39 48.91 6.08 34.65
CA GLU A 39 48.75 5.60 33.27
C GLU A 39 47.87 4.36 33.20
N CYS A 40 48.01 3.41 34.12
CA CYS A 40 47.14 2.25 34.23
C CYS A 40 45.68 2.64 34.50
N GLY A 41 45.46 3.62 35.37
CA GLY A 41 44.14 4.15 35.69
C GLY A 41 43.49 4.82 34.48
N GLU A 42 44.23 5.66 33.76
CA GLU A 42 43.73 6.33 32.53
C GLU A 42 43.41 5.34 31.42
N ARG A 43 44.31 4.38 31.13
CA ARG A 43 44.08 3.34 30.13
C ARG A 43 42.91 2.45 30.46
N LYS A 44 42.75 2.07 31.76
CA LYS A 44 41.61 1.26 32.19
C LYS A 44 40.30 2.02 32.05
N ALA A 45 40.27 3.32 32.37
CA ALA A 45 39.09 4.16 32.17
C ALA A 45 38.73 4.33 30.69
N GLN A 46 39.73 4.50 29.84
CA GLN A 46 39.54 4.60 28.39
C GLN A 46 39.04 3.27 27.78
N LEU A 47 39.60 2.15 28.23
CA LEU A 47 39.16 0.82 27.83
C LEU A 47 37.68 0.58 28.23
N GLY A 48 37.29 0.92 29.44
CA GLY A 48 35.90 0.79 29.90
C GLY A 48 34.93 1.66 29.12
N LYS A 49 35.32 2.87 28.71
CA LYS A 49 34.50 3.72 27.82
C LYS A 49 34.34 3.10 26.42
N THR A 50 35.42 2.52 25.90
CA THR A 50 35.38 1.85 24.59
C THR A 50 34.54 0.60 24.63
N GLU A 51 34.67 -0.22 25.69
CA GLU A 51 33.86 -1.42 25.91
C GLU A 51 32.37 -1.08 26.00
N ALA A 52 31.99 -0.03 26.75
CA ALA A 52 30.61 0.41 26.83
C ALA A 52 30.03 0.84 25.47
N LYS A 53 30.81 1.56 24.66
CA LYS A 53 30.42 1.94 23.28
C LYS A 53 30.22 0.71 22.38
N VAL A 54 31.14 -0.23 22.45
CA VAL A 54 31.04 -1.47 21.64
C VAL A 54 29.82 -2.26 22.05
N GLN A 55 29.56 -2.36 23.36
CA GLN A 55 28.40 -3.05 23.91
C GLN A 55 27.07 -2.39 23.45
N GLN A 56 27.02 -1.06 23.43
CA GLN A 56 25.88 -0.33 22.88
C GLN A 56 25.65 -0.64 21.41
N ILE A 57 26.69 -0.59 20.59
CA ILE A 57 26.61 -0.90 19.16
C ILE A 57 26.12 -2.35 18.94
N ILE A 58 26.62 -3.30 19.72
CA ILE A 58 26.16 -4.69 19.67
C ILE A 58 24.67 -4.79 19.94
N GLN A 59 24.16 -4.14 20.99
CA GLN A 59 22.74 -4.14 21.32
C GLN A 59 21.87 -3.52 20.22
N GLU A 60 22.31 -2.41 19.64
CA GLU A 60 21.61 -1.79 18.51
C GLU A 60 21.56 -2.72 17.29
N ARG A 61 22.66 -3.42 16.98
CA ARG A 61 22.71 -4.39 15.87
C ARG A 61 21.82 -5.61 16.14
N LEU A 62 21.83 -6.13 17.37
CA LEU A 62 20.95 -7.24 17.75
C LEU A 62 19.47 -6.87 17.66
N LYS A 63 19.11 -5.65 18.06
CA LYS A 63 17.76 -5.12 17.89
C LYS A 63 17.38 -5.09 16.40
N LYS A 64 18.28 -4.54 15.56
CA LYS A 64 18.03 -4.46 14.12
C LYS A 64 17.89 -5.84 13.45
N VAL A 65 18.67 -6.82 13.87
CA VAL A 65 18.53 -8.21 13.40
C VAL A 65 17.15 -8.78 13.74
N LYS A 66 16.63 -8.51 14.95
CA LYS A 66 15.27 -8.95 15.32
C LYS A 66 14.20 -8.29 14.48
N GLU A 67 14.31 -6.98 14.24
CA GLU A 67 13.38 -6.23 13.39
C GLU A 67 13.36 -6.79 11.96
N ILE A 68 14.53 -7.03 11.36
CA ILE A 68 14.63 -7.60 10.01
C ILE A 68 14.01 -9.01 9.96
N LYS A 69 14.29 -9.87 10.95
CA LYS A 69 13.68 -11.22 10.99
C LYS A 69 12.16 -11.16 11.07
N LEU A 70 11.61 -10.27 11.89
CA LEU A 70 10.17 -10.08 11.98
C LEU A 70 9.57 -9.57 10.65
N SER A 71 10.24 -8.62 9.99
CA SER A 71 9.80 -8.09 8.69
C SER A 71 9.79 -9.20 7.62
N VAL A 72 10.81 -10.05 7.57
CA VAL A 72 10.85 -11.20 6.63
C VAL A 72 9.71 -12.19 6.90
N ASP A 73 9.45 -12.53 8.17
CA ASP A 73 8.37 -13.45 8.54
C ASP A 73 6.98 -12.89 8.15
N LEU A 74 6.76 -11.60 8.36
CA LEU A 74 5.53 -10.92 7.93
C LEU A 74 5.40 -10.90 6.40
N SER A 75 6.47 -10.57 5.68
CA SER A 75 6.48 -10.58 4.23
C SER A 75 6.20 -11.96 3.64
N GLN A 76 6.74 -13.01 4.25
CA GLN A 76 6.48 -14.39 3.82
C GLN A 76 5.00 -14.75 4.01
N ARG A 77 4.40 -14.45 5.15
CA ARG A 77 2.97 -14.70 5.41
C ARG A 77 2.06 -13.93 4.46
N ASP A 78 2.42 -12.70 4.13
CA ASP A 78 1.67 -11.90 3.17
C ASP A 78 1.75 -12.50 1.77
N ALA A 79 2.93 -12.96 1.35
CA ALA A 79 3.11 -13.64 0.06
C ALA A 79 2.33 -14.96 0.00
N GLU A 80 2.36 -15.79 1.04
CA GLU A 80 1.60 -17.04 1.12
C GLU A 80 0.09 -16.80 1.02
N ARG A 81 -0.42 -15.76 1.68
CA ARG A 81 -1.83 -15.35 1.59
C ARG A 81 -2.19 -14.90 0.18
N GLU A 82 -1.34 -14.07 -0.44
CA GLU A 82 -1.57 -13.59 -1.81
C GLU A 82 -1.60 -14.72 -2.84
N ILE A 83 -0.70 -15.70 -2.69
CA ILE A 83 -0.70 -16.90 -3.52
C ILE A 83 -2.02 -17.68 -3.33
N ALA A 84 -2.45 -17.92 -2.10
CA ALA A 84 -3.68 -18.65 -1.81
C ALA A 84 -4.92 -17.98 -2.39
N GLU A 85 -5.04 -16.65 -2.24
CA GLU A 85 -6.15 -15.87 -2.80
C GLU A 85 -6.12 -15.86 -4.34
N SER A 86 -4.93 -15.73 -4.93
CA SER A 86 -4.76 -15.82 -6.39
C SER A 86 -5.22 -17.19 -6.92
N VAL A 87 -4.77 -18.28 -6.30
CA VAL A 87 -5.18 -19.63 -6.66
C VAL A 87 -6.70 -19.80 -6.55
N HIS A 88 -7.32 -19.26 -5.48
CA HIS A 88 -8.78 -19.30 -5.31
C HIS A 88 -9.52 -18.60 -6.46
N VAL A 89 -9.10 -17.39 -6.84
CA VAL A 89 -9.72 -16.61 -7.93
C VAL A 89 -9.59 -17.35 -9.26
N PHE A 90 -8.38 -17.83 -9.61
CA PHE A 90 -8.17 -18.56 -10.86
C PHE A 90 -8.95 -19.87 -10.91
N THR A 91 -9.07 -20.59 -9.80
CA THR A 91 -9.88 -21.81 -9.71
C THR A 91 -11.36 -21.51 -9.92
N ALA A 92 -11.89 -20.45 -9.31
CA ALA A 92 -13.28 -20.04 -9.51
C ALA A 92 -13.58 -19.66 -10.95
N LEU A 93 -12.65 -18.95 -11.63
CA LEU A 93 -12.76 -18.61 -13.04
C LEU A 93 -12.74 -19.86 -13.93
N ALA A 94 -11.83 -20.81 -13.68
CA ALA A 94 -11.76 -22.05 -14.43
C ALA A 94 -13.07 -22.86 -14.33
N LEU A 95 -13.62 -23.01 -13.14
CA LEU A 95 -14.92 -23.67 -12.92
C LEU A 95 -16.07 -22.94 -13.62
N SER A 96 -16.05 -21.60 -13.65
CA SER A 96 -17.05 -20.81 -14.38
C SER A 96 -16.98 -21.04 -15.89
N ILE A 97 -15.76 -21.15 -16.45
CA ILE A 97 -15.52 -21.46 -17.86
C ILE A 97 -16.02 -22.87 -18.20
N GLU A 98 -15.67 -23.87 -17.40
CA GLU A 98 -16.11 -25.26 -17.58
C GLU A 98 -17.64 -25.37 -17.54
N LYS A 99 -18.28 -24.71 -16.59
CA LYS A 99 -19.73 -24.67 -16.47
C LYS A 99 -20.38 -24.04 -17.73
N SER A 100 -19.87 -22.87 -18.16
CA SER A 100 -20.37 -22.20 -19.36
C SER A 100 -20.20 -23.05 -20.63
N GLN A 101 -19.08 -23.79 -20.72
CA GLN A 101 -18.85 -24.73 -21.81
C GLN A 101 -19.88 -25.87 -21.81
N ALA A 102 -20.13 -26.48 -20.65
CA ALA A 102 -21.09 -27.56 -20.51
C ALA A 102 -22.52 -27.14 -20.89
N GLU A 103 -22.96 -25.99 -20.37
CA GLU A 103 -24.27 -25.41 -20.70
C GLU A 103 -24.40 -25.11 -22.20
N HIS A 104 -23.33 -24.67 -22.83
CA HIS A 104 -23.32 -24.39 -24.28
C HIS A 104 -23.43 -25.69 -25.11
N ILE A 105 -22.69 -26.74 -24.72
CA ILE A 105 -22.75 -28.05 -25.37
C ILE A 105 -24.18 -28.63 -25.27
N GLU A 106 -24.79 -28.59 -24.09
CA GLU A 106 -26.15 -29.06 -23.85
C GLU A 106 -27.16 -28.38 -24.76
N VAL A 107 -27.06 -27.05 -24.93
CA VAL A 107 -27.94 -26.29 -25.87
C VAL A 107 -27.77 -26.75 -27.30
N ILE A 108 -26.54 -27.04 -27.76
CA ILE A 108 -26.27 -27.51 -29.10
C ILE A 108 -26.88 -28.92 -29.30
N GLU A 109 -26.65 -29.82 -28.33
CA GLU A 109 -27.18 -31.19 -28.41
C GLU A 109 -28.72 -31.23 -28.44
N GLU A 110 -29.38 -30.41 -27.60
CA GLU A 110 -30.84 -30.33 -27.60
C GLU A 110 -31.42 -29.78 -28.92
N LYS A 111 -30.75 -28.78 -29.52
CA LYS A 111 -31.12 -28.30 -30.86
C LYS A 111 -30.95 -29.37 -31.94
N GLN A 112 -29.84 -30.11 -31.88
CA GLN A 112 -29.59 -31.21 -32.83
C GLN A 112 -30.67 -32.31 -32.71
N LYS A 113 -31.00 -32.73 -31.49
CA LYS A 113 -32.08 -33.70 -31.25
C LYS A 113 -33.45 -33.19 -31.71
N ALA A 114 -33.71 -31.90 -31.63
CA ALA A 114 -34.95 -31.32 -32.14
C ALA A 114 -35.01 -31.40 -33.68
N VAL A 115 -33.91 -31.09 -34.35
CA VAL A 115 -33.79 -31.20 -35.83
C VAL A 115 -33.95 -32.65 -36.28
N GLU A 116 -33.29 -33.60 -35.59
CA GLU A 116 -33.42 -35.03 -35.86
C GLU A 116 -34.87 -35.53 -35.72
N ARG A 117 -35.55 -35.19 -34.63
CA ARG A 117 -36.96 -35.52 -34.42
C ARG A 117 -37.89 -34.97 -35.52
N GLN A 118 -37.62 -33.74 -35.95
CA GLN A 118 -38.37 -33.14 -37.06
C GLN A 118 -38.15 -33.87 -38.38
N ALA A 119 -36.88 -34.20 -38.69
CA ALA A 119 -36.52 -34.93 -39.91
C ALA A 119 -37.14 -36.36 -39.90
N GLU A 120 -37.08 -37.06 -38.77
CA GLU A 120 -37.71 -38.38 -38.59
C GLU A 120 -39.23 -38.30 -38.81
N GLY A 121 -39.87 -37.22 -38.32
CA GLY A 121 -41.31 -37.00 -38.58
C GLY A 121 -41.63 -36.88 -40.07
N PHE A 122 -40.84 -36.05 -40.79
CA PHE A 122 -41.03 -35.88 -42.24
C PHE A 122 -40.73 -37.15 -43.02
N ILE A 123 -39.68 -37.89 -42.65
CA ILE A 123 -39.35 -39.19 -43.27
C ILE A 123 -40.52 -40.15 -43.13
N LYS A 124 -41.08 -40.28 -41.92
CA LYS A 124 -42.20 -41.16 -41.64
C LYS A 124 -43.46 -40.80 -42.40
N GLU A 125 -43.76 -39.45 -42.53
CA GLU A 125 -44.89 -39.01 -43.35
C GLU A 125 -44.69 -39.38 -44.83
N LEU A 126 -43.50 -39.16 -45.39
CA LEU A 126 -43.14 -39.50 -46.76
C LEU A 126 -43.21 -41.00 -47.02
N GLU A 127 -42.69 -41.83 -46.11
CA GLU A 127 -42.75 -43.32 -46.20
C GLU A 127 -44.21 -43.82 -46.20
N GLN A 128 -45.06 -43.19 -45.40
CA GLN A 128 -46.50 -43.51 -45.39
C GLN A 128 -47.15 -43.12 -46.70
N GLU A 129 -46.94 -41.94 -47.25
CA GLU A 129 -47.44 -41.50 -48.53
C GLU A 129 -46.99 -42.45 -49.69
N ILE A 130 -45.70 -42.85 -49.66
CA ILE A 130 -45.18 -43.82 -50.65
C ILE A 130 -45.91 -45.16 -50.54
N THR A 131 -46.14 -45.65 -49.35
CA THR A 131 -46.87 -46.91 -49.12
C THR A 131 -48.31 -46.81 -49.60
N ASP A 132 -48.95 -45.69 -49.31
CA ASP A 132 -50.34 -45.46 -49.76
C ASP A 132 -50.41 -45.39 -51.28
N PHE A 133 -49.45 -44.73 -51.94
CA PHE A 133 -49.38 -44.71 -53.44
C PHE A 133 -49.18 -46.12 -54.07
N LEU A 134 -48.36 -46.94 -53.44
CA LEU A 134 -48.09 -48.28 -53.91
C LEU A 134 -49.32 -49.19 -53.71
N SER A 135 -50.26 -48.87 -52.86
CA SER A 135 -51.46 -49.64 -52.56
C SER A 135 -52.69 -49.19 -53.41
N ILE A 136 -52.66 -47.99 -53.99
CA ILE A 136 -53.78 -47.41 -54.75
C ILE A 136 -53.64 -47.72 -56.24
N VAL A 137 -54.54 -48.55 -56.79
CA VAL A 137 -54.56 -48.93 -58.22
C VAL A 137 -55.43 -47.96 -59.04
N CYS A 138 -56.21 -47.04 -58.43
CA CYS A 138 -57.13 -46.12 -59.09
C CYS A 138 -57.21 -44.78 -58.44
N THR A 139 -56.79 -43.72 -59.07
CA THR A 139 -56.87 -42.29 -58.76
C THR A 139 -55.91 -41.78 -57.67
N PRO A 140 -54.95 -40.92 -58.03
CA PRO A 140 -54.06 -40.32 -57.07
C PRO A 140 -54.83 -39.28 -56.20
N GLN A 141 -54.66 -39.40 -54.85
CA GLN A 141 -55.11 -38.40 -53.89
C GLN A 141 -54.20 -37.17 -53.98
N PRO A 142 -54.70 -35.96 -53.64
CA PRO A 142 -53.84 -34.78 -53.51
C PRO A 142 -52.77 -35.01 -52.41
N THR A 143 -51.51 -34.91 -52.82
CA THR A 143 -50.35 -35.06 -51.90
C THR A 143 -49.88 -33.70 -51.38
N LYS A 144 -49.20 -33.74 -50.21
CA LYS A 144 -48.53 -32.58 -49.69
C LYS A 144 -47.38 -32.16 -50.61
N ASP A 145 -47.23 -30.84 -50.84
CA ASP A 145 -46.07 -30.33 -51.57
C ASP A 145 -44.84 -30.40 -50.68
N TRP A 146 -43.94 -31.28 -51.02
CA TRP A 146 -42.67 -31.48 -50.26
C TRP A 146 -41.53 -30.63 -50.81
N SER A 147 -41.70 -29.90 -51.87
CA SER A 147 -40.63 -29.17 -52.59
C SER A 147 -40.04 -28.01 -51.73
N GLU A 148 -40.87 -27.42 -50.84
CA GLU A 148 -40.45 -26.32 -49.97
C GLU A 148 -40.10 -26.78 -48.57
N ILE A 149 -40.22 -28.06 -48.25
CA ILE A 149 -39.90 -28.59 -46.93
C ILE A 149 -38.41 -28.90 -46.86
N SER A 150 -37.71 -28.16 -45.97
CA SER A 150 -36.29 -28.39 -45.70
C SER A 150 -36.03 -28.40 -44.19
N VAL A 151 -35.07 -29.20 -43.79
CA VAL A 151 -34.57 -29.23 -42.40
C VAL A 151 -33.36 -28.32 -42.35
N HIS A 152 -33.48 -27.21 -41.63
CA HIS A 152 -32.38 -26.25 -41.46
C HIS A 152 -31.61 -26.50 -40.16
N SER A 153 -30.31 -26.66 -40.29
CA SER A 153 -29.41 -26.66 -39.13
C SER A 153 -29.16 -25.23 -38.66
N ASP A 154 -29.49 -24.93 -37.39
CA ASP A 154 -29.10 -23.68 -36.77
C ASP A 154 -27.59 -23.70 -36.48
N LEU A 155 -26.86 -22.74 -37.06
CA LEU A 155 -25.39 -22.67 -36.91
C LEU A 155 -24.92 -22.38 -35.46
N CYS A 156 -25.83 -22.20 -34.51
CA CYS A 156 -25.56 -21.98 -33.08
C CYS A 156 -24.61 -20.81 -32.77
N VAL A 157 -24.31 -19.93 -33.74
CA VAL A 157 -23.40 -18.80 -33.56
C VAL A 157 -23.87 -17.84 -32.46
N GLY A 158 -25.19 -17.67 -32.30
CA GLY A 158 -25.78 -16.83 -31.24
C GLY A 158 -25.55 -17.37 -29.85
N THR A 159 -25.45 -18.70 -29.67
CA THR A 159 -25.23 -19.35 -28.38
C THR A 159 -23.80 -19.15 -27.89
N VAL A 160 -22.80 -19.23 -28.78
CA VAL A 160 -21.39 -18.94 -28.45
C VAL A 160 -21.25 -17.50 -27.98
N ARG A 161 -21.86 -16.56 -28.69
CA ARG A 161 -21.83 -15.13 -28.32
C ARG A 161 -22.43 -14.90 -26.95
N LYS A 162 -23.55 -15.56 -26.62
CA LYS A 162 -24.18 -15.46 -25.29
C LYS A 162 -23.28 -16.02 -24.18
N ALA A 163 -22.64 -17.17 -24.41
CA ALA A 163 -21.71 -17.77 -23.45
C ALA A 163 -20.50 -16.84 -23.18
N VAL A 164 -19.91 -16.26 -24.23
CA VAL A 164 -18.80 -15.31 -24.07
C VAL A 164 -19.24 -14.06 -23.29
N SER A 165 -20.41 -13.49 -23.59
CA SER A 165 -20.92 -12.32 -22.83
C SER A 165 -21.17 -12.64 -21.35
N GLN A 166 -21.60 -13.83 -21.01
CA GLN A 166 -21.77 -14.27 -19.61
C GLN A 166 -20.41 -14.41 -18.88
N LEU A 167 -19.38 -14.91 -19.57
CA LEU A 167 -18.03 -14.97 -19.03
C LEU A 167 -17.43 -13.59 -18.82
N GLU A 168 -17.64 -12.66 -19.77
CA GLU A 168 -17.22 -11.27 -19.65
C GLU A 168 -17.88 -10.59 -18.44
N GLU A 169 -19.18 -10.81 -18.22
CA GLU A 169 -19.90 -10.28 -17.07
C GLU A 169 -19.35 -10.85 -15.75
N THR A 170 -19.06 -12.15 -15.72
CA THR A 170 -18.47 -12.81 -14.54
C THR A 170 -17.08 -12.28 -14.23
N LEU A 171 -16.21 -12.14 -15.24
CA LEU A 171 -14.90 -11.53 -15.12
C LEU A 171 -14.97 -10.11 -14.59
N ASN A 172 -15.87 -9.29 -15.14
CA ASN A 172 -16.04 -7.91 -14.68
C ASN A 172 -16.49 -7.85 -13.22
N LYS A 173 -17.39 -8.73 -12.78
CA LYS A 173 -17.81 -8.83 -11.37
C LYS A 173 -16.65 -9.21 -10.43
N GLU A 174 -15.79 -10.14 -10.85
CA GLU A 174 -14.60 -10.49 -10.05
C GLU A 174 -13.58 -9.35 -10.05
N MET A 175 -13.36 -8.68 -11.17
CA MET A 175 -12.48 -7.51 -11.24
C MET A 175 -12.97 -6.34 -10.38
N GLU A 176 -14.29 -6.15 -10.24
CA GLU A 176 -14.86 -5.12 -9.36
C GLU A 176 -14.61 -5.41 -7.87
N LYS A 177 -14.37 -6.66 -7.48
CA LYS A 177 -14.04 -7.04 -6.10
C LYS A 177 -12.57 -6.79 -5.73
N LEU A 178 -11.64 -6.79 -6.72
CA LEU A 178 -10.20 -6.66 -6.48
C LEU A 178 -9.82 -5.38 -5.70
N PRO A 179 -10.39 -4.19 -5.98
CA PRO A 179 -10.08 -2.99 -5.21
C PRO A 179 -10.47 -3.10 -3.73
N GLU A 180 -11.59 -3.78 -3.41
CA GLU A 180 -12.01 -4.03 -2.03
C GLU A 180 -11.02 -4.94 -1.30
N VAL A 181 -10.62 -6.04 -1.92
CA VAL A 181 -9.63 -6.98 -1.37
C VAL A 181 -8.31 -6.23 -1.12
N LYS A 182 -7.85 -5.44 -2.08
CA LYS A 182 -6.65 -4.63 -1.95
C LYS A 182 -6.76 -3.64 -0.79
N LEU A 183 -7.87 -2.93 -0.67
CA LEU A 183 -8.10 -1.98 0.42
C LEU A 183 -8.10 -2.68 1.78
N LYS A 184 -8.77 -3.82 1.92
CA LYS A 184 -8.75 -4.62 3.16
C LYS A 184 -7.34 -5.05 3.54
N ARG A 185 -6.49 -5.42 2.57
CA ARG A 185 -5.10 -5.77 2.83
C ARG A 185 -4.28 -4.60 3.36
N ILE A 186 -4.40 -3.43 2.76
CA ILE A 186 -3.64 -2.26 3.22
C ILE A 186 -4.14 -1.75 4.58
N GLN A 187 -5.43 -1.92 4.90
CA GLN A 187 -6.00 -1.57 6.21
C GLN A 187 -5.38 -2.36 7.37
N GLN A 188 -4.77 -3.52 7.12
CA GLN A 188 -4.02 -4.28 8.15
C GLN A 188 -2.80 -3.53 8.68
N TYR A 189 -2.27 -2.58 7.92
CA TYR A 189 -1.15 -1.72 8.32
C TYR A 189 -1.61 -0.43 9.01
N ALA A 190 -2.85 -0.41 9.51
CA ALA A 190 -3.41 0.76 10.18
C ALA A 190 -2.60 1.15 11.41
N VAL A 191 -2.30 2.43 11.50
CA VAL A 191 -1.61 3.04 12.63
C VAL A 191 -2.49 4.10 13.28
N ASP A 192 -2.34 4.28 14.57
CA ASP A 192 -3.03 5.31 15.32
C ASP A 192 -2.29 6.64 15.19
N VAL A 193 -2.80 7.53 14.33
CA VAL A 193 -2.21 8.85 14.08
C VAL A 193 -2.82 9.89 15.02
N THR A 194 -1.95 10.68 15.66
CA THR A 194 -2.31 11.89 16.42
C THR A 194 -1.55 13.09 15.88
N LEU A 195 -2.20 14.26 15.84
CA LEU A 195 -1.60 15.51 15.39
C LEU A 195 -0.60 16.04 16.40
N ASP A 196 0.54 16.58 15.92
CA ASP A 196 1.56 17.20 16.78
C ASP A 196 1.30 18.70 16.93
N PRO A 197 0.88 19.18 18.12
CA PRO A 197 0.64 20.60 18.36
C PRO A 197 1.91 21.46 18.25
N HIS A 198 3.11 20.86 18.35
CA HIS A 198 4.37 21.59 18.20
C HIS A 198 4.67 21.98 16.75
N THR A 199 4.17 21.23 15.78
CA THR A 199 4.33 21.52 14.35
C THR A 199 3.21 22.40 13.79
N SER A 200 2.07 22.49 14.49
CA SER A 200 0.85 23.12 14.00
C SER A 200 1.01 24.60 13.73
N HIS A 201 0.57 25.05 12.55
CA HIS A 201 0.45 26.50 12.24
C HIS A 201 -0.48 27.19 13.23
N PRO A 202 -0.24 28.45 13.62
CA PRO A 202 -1.04 29.17 14.62
C PRO A 202 -2.54 29.31 14.32
N GLU A 203 -2.94 29.32 13.05
CA GLU A 203 -4.35 29.37 12.63
C GLU A 203 -5.05 28.02 12.64
N LEU A 204 -4.34 26.93 12.91
CA LEU A 204 -4.93 25.60 13.01
C LEU A 204 -5.32 25.27 14.45
N ILE A 205 -6.52 24.75 14.63
CA ILE A 205 -7.06 24.32 15.92
C ILE A 205 -7.14 22.79 15.93
N LEU A 206 -6.44 22.19 16.88
CA LEU A 206 -6.45 20.75 17.11
C LEU A 206 -7.37 20.46 18.30
N SER A 207 -8.08 19.31 18.25
CA SER A 207 -8.80 18.78 19.41
C SER A 207 -7.82 18.26 20.47
N GLU A 208 -8.30 18.11 21.71
CA GLU A 208 -7.48 17.63 22.83
C GLU A 208 -6.92 16.21 22.60
N ASP A 209 -7.67 15.36 21.93
CA ASP A 209 -7.26 14.00 21.55
C ASP A 209 -6.31 13.97 20.34
N GLY A 210 -6.04 15.13 19.71
CA GLY A 210 -5.22 15.22 18.50
C GLY A 210 -5.81 14.56 17.25
N LYS A 211 -7.12 14.24 17.24
CA LYS A 211 -7.77 13.55 16.11
C LYS A 211 -8.52 14.46 15.16
N GLN A 212 -8.75 15.71 15.52
CA GLN A 212 -9.51 16.64 14.70
C GLN A 212 -8.71 17.89 14.39
N LEU A 213 -8.85 18.38 13.17
CA LEU A 213 -8.20 19.58 12.66
C LEU A 213 -9.24 20.56 12.13
N ARG A 214 -9.21 21.81 12.61
CA ARG A 214 -10.04 22.93 12.12
C ARG A 214 -9.18 24.13 11.78
N CYS A 215 -9.70 25.01 10.96
CA CYS A 215 -9.11 26.32 10.75
C CYS A 215 -9.75 27.32 11.72
N GLY A 216 -8.94 28.09 12.43
CA GLY A 216 -9.39 29.20 13.27
C GLY A 216 -9.50 30.49 12.47
N ASP A 217 -10.30 31.43 12.99
CA ASP A 217 -10.50 32.75 12.36
C ASP A 217 -9.35 33.73 12.63
N THR A 218 -8.59 33.49 13.71
CA THR A 218 -7.46 34.31 14.12
C THR A 218 -6.27 33.45 14.55
N PRO A 219 -5.03 33.90 14.28
CA PRO A 219 -3.84 33.19 14.74
C PRO A 219 -3.79 33.17 16.27
N ARG A 220 -3.49 32.02 16.84
CA ARG A 220 -3.27 31.83 18.28
C ARG A 220 -1.88 32.31 18.66
N ASN A 221 -1.77 32.98 19.78
CA ASN A 221 -0.47 33.36 20.33
C ASN A 221 0.18 32.11 20.97
N LEU A 222 1.05 31.43 20.22
CA LEU A 222 1.74 30.22 20.65
C LEU A 222 3.22 30.53 20.92
N PRO A 223 3.86 29.85 21.89
CA PRO A 223 5.28 30.07 22.15
C PRO A 223 6.12 29.74 20.89
N PRO A 224 7.24 30.42 20.69
CA PRO A 224 8.16 30.16 19.58
C PRO A 224 8.62 28.68 19.58
N ASN A 225 8.57 28.03 18.41
CA ASN A 225 9.04 26.67 18.24
C ASN A 225 9.61 26.50 16.83
N LEU A 226 10.83 26.00 16.72
CA LEU A 226 11.53 25.77 15.44
C LEU A 226 10.85 24.74 14.53
N LYS A 227 10.04 23.84 15.10
CA LYS A 227 9.29 22.84 14.34
C LYS A 227 7.96 23.36 13.80
N ARG A 228 7.50 24.55 14.26
CA ARG A 228 6.21 25.10 13.91
C ARG A 228 6.21 25.69 12.51
N PHE A 229 5.20 25.32 11.71
CA PHE A 229 4.96 25.96 10.43
C PHE A 229 4.40 27.37 10.63
N ASP A 230 4.99 28.34 9.96
CA ASP A 230 4.61 29.76 10.02
C ASP A 230 4.10 30.30 8.68
N ARG A 231 4.50 29.69 7.56
CA ARG A 231 4.14 30.10 6.20
C ARG A 231 2.89 29.42 5.66
N HIS A 232 2.71 28.15 6.00
CA HIS A 232 1.66 27.29 5.46
C HIS A 232 0.86 26.68 6.60
N ARG A 233 -0.46 26.59 6.44
CA ARG A 233 -1.35 25.99 7.43
C ARG A 233 -1.20 24.47 7.47
N PHE A 234 -0.03 24.03 7.91
CA PHE A 234 0.36 22.61 8.01
C PHE A 234 0.39 22.16 9.46
N VAL A 235 0.17 20.87 9.63
CA VAL A 235 0.44 20.13 10.85
C VAL A 235 0.86 18.73 10.46
N LEU A 236 1.79 18.15 11.22
CA LEU A 236 2.24 16.77 11.05
C LEU A 236 1.63 15.86 12.12
N GLY A 237 1.65 14.56 11.83
CA GLY A 237 1.47 13.54 12.85
C GLY A 237 2.62 13.57 13.84
N LYS A 238 2.35 13.16 15.09
CA LYS A 238 3.33 13.12 16.18
C LYS A 238 4.41 12.07 15.93
N ASP A 239 4.01 10.91 15.41
CA ASP A 239 4.89 9.79 15.12
C ASP A 239 5.30 9.76 13.65
N GLY A 240 6.59 9.52 13.43
CA GLY A 240 7.18 9.36 12.11
C GLY A 240 7.66 7.93 11.89
N PHE A 241 7.56 7.47 10.63
CA PHE A 241 7.84 6.10 10.21
C PHE A 241 9.04 6.08 9.26
N SER A 242 10.04 5.26 9.55
CA SER A 242 11.29 5.17 8.74
C SER A 242 11.42 3.85 7.98
N SER A 243 10.52 2.91 8.18
CA SER A 243 10.54 1.58 7.53
C SER A 243 9.18 0.92 7.64
N GLY A 244 8.96 -0.14 6.85
CA GLY A 244 7.72 -0.90 6.86
C GLY A 244 6.58 -0.19 6.16
N ARG A 245 5.38 -0.67 6.40
CA ARG A 245 4.13 -0.17 5.84
C ARG A 245 3.29 0.50 6.91
N PHE A 246 2.56 1.55 6.56
CA PHE A 246 1.57 2.14 7.44
C PHE A 246 0.38 2.70 6.65
N TYR A 247 -0.77 2.74 7.30
CA TYR A 247 -2.02 3.20 6.73
C TYR A 247 -2.81 4.02 7.76
N TYR A 248 -3.50 5.06 7.32
CA TYR A 248 -4.44 5.81 8.15
C TYR A 248 -5.58 6.40 7.31
N GLU A 249 -6.70 6.71 7.97
CA GLU A 249 -7.90 7.24 7.32
C GLU A 249 -8.25 8.63 7.82
N VAL A 250 -8.71 9.47 6.91
CA VAL A 250 -9.15 10.83 7.19
C VAL A 250 -10.55 11.06 6.62
N THR A 251 -11.48 11.44 7.48
CA THR A 251 -12.85 11.80 7.08
C THR A 251 -12.93 13.28 6.77
N ASP A 252 -13.43 13.59 5.57
CA ASP A 252 -13.76 14.93 5.11
C ASP A 252 -15.27 15.17 5.27
N LYS A 253 -15.64 15.98 6.26
CA LYS A 253 -17.06 16.36 6.49
C LYS A 253 -17.49 17.54 5.62
N GLY A 254 -17.31 17.42 4.30
CA GLY A 254 -17.78 18.43 3.34
C GLY A 254 -16.85 19.67 3.21
N LYS A 255 -15.58 19.51 3.52
CA LYS A 255 -14.58 20.55 3.24
C LYS A 255 -14.43 20.82 1.74
N THR A 256 -14.04 22.02 1.42
CA THR A 256 -13.82 22.45 0.04
C THR A 256 -12.34 22.52 -0.33
N ARG A 257 -11.44 22.58 0.68
CA ARG A 257 -9.98 22.64 0.47
C ARG A 257 -9.23 21.96 1.60
N TRP A 258 -8.41 21.00 1.23
CA TRP A 258 -7.45 20.33 2.12
C TRP A 258 -6.30 19.71 1.33
N ASN A 259 -5.18 19.44 2.01
CA ASN A 259 -4.10 18.60 1.49
C ASN A 259 -3.84 17.48 2.50
N LEU A 260 -3.80 16.25 2.01
CA LEU A 260 -3.57 15.05 2.81
C LEU A 260 -2.44 14.24 2.20
N GLY A 261 -1.63 13.61 3.03
CA GLY A 261 -0.57 12.71 2.60
C GLY A 261 0.55 12.58 3.59
N VAL A 262 1.78 12.49 3.12
CA VAL A 262 2.96 12.33 3.97
C VAL A 262 4.04 13.34 3.60
N ALA A 263 4.82 13.73 4.60
CA ALA A 263 5.98 14.59 4.47
C ALA A 263 7.19 13.93 5.10
N ARG A 264 8.38 14.08 4.48
CA ARG A 264 9.63 13.69 5.12
C ARG A 264 10.02 14.68 6.23
N GLU A 265 10.83 14.24 7.17
CA GLU A 265 11.41 15.13 8.17
C GLU A 265 12.20 16.27 7.50
N GLY A 266 11.96 17.52 7.92
CA GLY A 266 12.68 18.68 7.40
C GLY A 266 12.32 19.11 5.98
N PHE A 267 11.17 18.68 5.41
CA PHE A 267 10.73 19.16 4.10
C PHE A 267 10.57 20.71 4.06
N ILE A 268 10.94 21.31 2.94
CA ILE A 268 11.02 22.76 2.82
C ILE A 268 9.98 23.32 1.82
N THR A 269 9.62 22.54 0.81
CA THR A 269 8.75 22.97 -0.30
C THR A 269 7.71 21.91 -0.66
N LEU A 270 6.64 22.37 -1.30
CA LEU A 270 5.47 21.59 -1.67
C LEU A 270 5.75 20.76 -2.94
N SER A 271 6.60 19.73 -2.88
CA SER A 271 6.75 18.78 -4.00
C SER A 271 7.34 17.44 -3.54
N PRO A 272 7.14 16.33 -4.27
CA PRO A 272 7.76 15.03 -3.97
C PRO A 272 9.28 15.07 -3.98
N GLU A 273 9.88 15.85 -4.86
CA GLU A 273 11.34 16.08 -4.92
C GLU A 273 11.90 16.68 -3.63
N HIS A 274 11.05 17.42 -2.89
CA HIS A 274 11.39 18.04 -1.62
C HIS A 274 10.77 17.32 -0.42
N GLY A 275 10.21 16.12 -0.62
CA GLY A 275 9.73 15.25 0.45
C GLY A 275 8.29 15.48 0.88
N LEU A 276 7.40 15.88 -0.03
CA LEU A 276 5.97 16.00 0.25
C LEU A 276 5.14 15.28 -0.83
N TRP A 277 4.41 14.23 -0.44
CA TRP A 277 3.54 13.42 -1.31
C TRP A 277 2.09 13.59 -0.85
N THR A 278 1.32 14.38 -1.60
CA THR A 278 -0.04 14.74 -1.20
C THR A 278 -1.05 14.72 -2.33
N VAL A 279 -2.29 14.40 -1.97
CA VAL A 279 -3.48 14.70 -2.75
C VAL A 279 -4.14 15.94 -2.17
N ILE A 280 -4.62 16.80 -3.05
CA ILE A 280 -5.19 18.12 -2.72
C ILE A 280 -6.62 18.16 -3.23
N LEU A 281 -7.54 18.61 -2.40
CA LEU A 281 -8.88 19.04 -2.80
C LEU A 281 -8.88 20.57 -2.94
N ARG A 282 -9.40 21.06 -4.04
CA ARG A 282 -9.69 22.49 -4.30
C ARG A 282 -11.15 22.68 -4.73
N ASP A 283 -11.72 23.80 -4.35
CA ASP A 283 -13.04 24.26 -4.79
C ASP A 283 -14.16 23.20 -4.64
N GLY A 284 -14.01 22.32 -3.66
CA GLY A 284 -14.99 21.33 -3.24
C GLY A 284 -15.08 20.05 -4.05
N ASN A 285 -14.55 20.01 -5.26
CA ASN A 285 -14.65 18.88 -6.18
C ASN A 285 -13.46 18.68 -7.12
N VAL A 286 -12.46 19.50 -7.07
CA VAL A 286 -11.27 19.41 -7.94
C VAL A 286 -10.12 18.79 -7.15
N TYR A 287 -9.67 17.61 -7.59
CA TYR A 287 -8.62 16.85 -6.93
C TYR A 287 -7.34 16.88 -7.76
N HIS A 288 -6.22 17.05 -7.07
CA HIS A 288 -4.91 17.03 -7.70
C HIS A 288 -3.96 16.13 -6.90
N ALA A 289 -3.13 15.36 -7.60
CA ALA A 289 -1.89 14.87 -7.02
C ALA A 289 -0.81 15.94 -7.18
N PHE A 290 -0.17 16.29 -6.08
CA PHE A 290 0.83 17.35 -6.10
C PHE A 290 2.20 16.77 -6.47
N THR A 291 2.56 16.89 -7.75
CA THR A 291 3.87 16.54 -8.31
C THR A 291 4.57 17.81 -8.78
N SER A 292 5.74 17.69 -9.42
CA SER A 292 6.39 18.82 -10.11
C SER A 292 5.46 19.55 -11.09
N HIS A 293 4.50 18.81 -11.70
CA HIS A 293 3.45 19.31 -12.57
C HIS A 293 2.11 18.80 -12.05
N SER A 294 1.46 19.55 -11.17
CA SER A 294 0.18 19.17 -10.54
C SER A 294 -0.76 18.39 -11.48
N ILE A 295 -1.06 17.13 -11.15
CA ILE A 295 -1.87 16.23 -11.97
C ILE A 295 -3.32 16.33 -11.54
N LEU A 296 -4.23 16.66 -12.46
CA LEU A 296 -5.67 16.67 -12.21
C LEU A 296 -6.19 15.23 -12.12
N LEU A 297 -6.94 14.92 -11.08
CA LEU A 297 -7.52 13.61 -10.83
C LEU A 297 -9.03 13.64 -11.11
N TYR A 298 -9.49 12.77 -11.99
CA TYR A 298 -10.91 12.65 -12.34
C TYR A 298 -11.58 11.59 -11.46
N LEU A 299 -12.27 12.02 -10.40
CA LEU A 299 -13.00 11.13 -9.50
C LEU A 299 -14.48 11.11 -9.85
N ARG A 300 -15.09 9.91 -9.89
CA ARG A 300 -16.53 9.76 -10.20
C ARG A 300 -17.43 10.35 -9.13
N LYS A 301 -17.00 10.28 -7.88
CA LYS A 301 -17.70 10.84 -6.70
C LYS A 301 -16.69 11.53 -5.79
N LYS A 302 -17.17 12.44 -4.96
CA LYS A 302 -16.36 13.07 -3.92
C LYS A 302 -16.11 12.08 -2.79
N PRO A 303 -14.86 11.68 -2.49
CA PRO A 303 -14.54 10.86 -1.34
C PRO A 303 -14.93 11.56 -0.04
N GLN A 304 -15.67 10.86 0.84
CA GLN A 304 -15.96 11.33 2.18
C GLN A 304 -14.89 10.90 3.18
N LYS A 305 -14.20 9.80 2.85
CA LYS A 305 -13.11 9.26 3.64
C LYS A 305 -11.96 8.86 2.72
N VAL A 306 -10.78 9.42 3.00
CA VAL A 306 -9.54 9.15 2.24
C VAL A 306 -8.61 8.28 3.08
N GLY A 307 -8.21 7.14 2.54
CA GLY A 307 -7.14 6.30 3.08
C GLY A 307 -5.80 6.70 2.49
N VAL A 308 -4.78 6.79 3.32
CA VAL A 308 -3.39 7.04 2.92
C VAL A 308 -2.54 5.84 3.31
N PHE A 309 -1.94 5.20 2.34
CA PHE A 309 -1.05 4.05 2.50
C PHE A 309 0.35 4.39 2.07
N VAL A 310 1.32 3.98 2.86
CA VAL A 310 2.74 4.13 2.57
C VAL A 310 3.43 2.78 2.65
N ASP A 311 4.23 2.49 1.64
CA ASP A 311 5.16 1.37 1.61
C ASP A 311 6.58 1.92 1.48
N ASN A 312 7.35 1.86 2.57
CA ASN A 312 8.70 2.39 2.59
C ASN A 312 9.67 1.56 1.75
N GLU A 313 9.46 0.25 1.67
CA GLU A 313 10.33 -0.65 0.92
C GLU A 313 10.13 -0.51 -0.59
N GLU A 314 8.86 -0.42 -1.03
CA GLU A 314 8.51 -0.23 -2.45
C GLU A 314 8.58 1.23 -2.90
N GLY A 315 8.86 2.16 -2.00
CA GLY A 315 8.89 3.59 -2.32
C GLY A 315 7.56 4.09 -2.87
N GLN A 316 6.45 3.77 -2.19
CA GLN A 316 5.11 4.07 -2.66
C GLN A 316 4.29 4.84 -1.63
N VAL A 317 3.56 5.88 -2.09
CA VAL A 317 2.48 6.53 -1.34
C VAL A 317 1.20 6.45 -2.14
N SER A 318 0.17 5.81 -1.60
CA SER A 318 -1.10 5.57 -2.30
C SER A 318 -2.29 6.14 -1.55
N PHE A 319 -3.27 6.61 -2.31
CA PHE A 319 -4.50 7.22 -1.82
C PHE A 319 -5.71 6.44 -2.30
N TYR A 320 -6.69 6.25 -1.41
CA TYR A 320 -7.88 5.47 -1.68
C TYR A 320 -9.14 6.21 -1.23
N ASP A 321 -10.21 6.11 -2.00
CA ASP A 321 -11.56 6.38 -1.52
C ASP A 321 -12.03 5.14 -0.75
N VAL A 322 -12.15 5.29 0.57
CA VAL A 322 -12.47 4.17 1.46
C VAL A 322 -13.91 3.69 1.28
N GLU A 323 -14.85 4.61 1.05
CA GLU A 323 -16.27 4.27 0.88
C GLU A 323 -16.54 3.64 -0.49
N ALA A 324 -15.97 4.21 -1.55
CA ALA A 324 -16.06 3.66 -2.90
C ALA A 324 -15.14 2.46 -3.12
N LYS A 325 -14.27 2.13 -2.15
CA LYS A 325 -13.25 1.06 -2.24
C LYS A 325 -12.39 1.18 -3.49
N SER A 326 -12.09 2.40 -3.90
CA SER A 326 -11.40 2.68 -5.17
C SER A 326 -10.07 3.40 -4.95
N HIS A 327 -9.14 3.13 -5.84
CA HIS A 327 -7.84 3.81 -5.86
C HIS A 327 -8.01 5.22 -6.42
N ILE A 328 -7.39 6.21 -5.76
CA ILE A 328 -7.37 7.61 -6.17
C ILE A 328 -6.09 7.90 -6.95
N TYR A 329 -4.93 7.71 -6.32
CA TYR A 329 -3.61 7.99 -6.92
C TYR A 329 -2.49 7.27 -6.17
N SER A 330 -1.38 6.99 -6.86
CA SER A 330 -0.14 6.48 -6.24
C SER A 330 1.08 7.24 -6.77
N PHE A 331 1.90 7.71 -5.84
CA PHE A 331 3.28 8.06 -6.11
C PHE A 331 4.12 6.78 -6.01
N THR A 332 4.93 6.49 -7.01
CA THR A 332 5.79 5.30 -7.07
C THR A 332 7.22 5.68 -7.38
N GLY A 333 8.18 4.81 -7.02
CA GLY A 333 9.61 5.06 -7.20
C GLY A 333 10.13 6.19 -6.29
N CYS A 334 9.47 6.41 -5.15
CA CYS A 334 9.88 7.40 -4.18
C CYS A 334 11.11 6.90 -3.40
N ALA A 335 12.14 7.76 -3.29
CA ALA A 335 13.28 7.48 -2.42
C ALA A 335 13.03 8.08 -1.03
N PHE A 336 12.76 7.22 -0.05
CA PHE A 336 12.58 7.62 1.34
C PHE A 336 13.89 7.44 2.11
N THR A 337 14.58 8.53 2.38
CA THR A 337 15.86 8.54 3.10
C THR A 337 15.71 8.91 4.57
N GLU A 338 14.56 9.50 4.95
CA GLU A 338 14.29 10.05 6.26
C GLU A 338 12.91 9.58 6.74
N LYS A 339 12.58 9.86 8.00
CA LYS A 339 11.25 9.56 8.55
C LYS A 339 10.15 10.27 7.79
N LEU A 340 9.07 9.55 7.53
CA LEU A 340 7.83 10.06 6.95
C LEU A 340 6.81 10.32 8.04
N TYR A 341 6.22 11.49 8.00
CA TYR A 341 5.16 11.91 8.94
C TYR A 341 3.84 12.07 8.19
N PRO A 342 2.71 11.61 8.74
CA PRO A 342 1.40 12.00 8.25
C PRO A 342 1.28 13.52 8.15
N HIS A 343 0.82 14.03 7.01
CA HIS A 343 0.73 15.45 6.72
C HIS A 343 -0.71 15.88 6.49
N PHE A 344 -1.09 16.99 7.10
CA PHE A 344 -2.42 17.55 7.01
C PHE A 344 -2.34 19.05 6.77
N SER A 345 -3.22 19.57 5.91
CA SER A 345 -3.37 20.99 5.68
C SER A 345 -4.83 21.36 5.45
N LEU A 346 -5.22 22.51 5.97
CA LEU A 346 -6.50 23.14 5.71
C LEU A 346 -6.30 24.55 5.16
N SER A 347 -7.10 24.90 4.16
CA SER A 347 -7.20 26.29 3.70
C SER A 347 -8.47 26.93 4.26
N TYR A 348 -8.37 28.20 4.64
CA TYR A 348 -9.50 28.99 5.11
C TYR A 348 -10.49 29.25 3.96
N ASN A 349 -11.76 28.99 4.19
CA ASN A 349 -12.86 29.23 3.24
C ASN A 349 -14.06 29.92 3.91
N GLY A 350 -13.81 30.84 4.80
CA GLY A 350 -14.82 31.82 5.30
C GLY A 350 -16.06 31.30 5.99
N GLN A 351 -16.53 30.08 5.75
CA GLN A 351 -17.80 29.60 6.26
C GLN A 351 -17.87 28.13 6.67
N ASN A 352 -16.84 27.30 6.43
CA ASN A 352 -16.95 25.88 6.75
C ASN A 352 -16.13 25.49 7.98
N SER A 353 -16.76 25.47 9.13
CA SER A 353 -16.20 25.06 10.43
C SER A 353 -16.07 23.55 10.64
N ALA A 354 -16.51 22.71 9.68
CA ALA A 354 -16.41 21.25 9.82
C ALA A 354 -14.95 20.79 9.94
N PRO A 355 -14.61 19.85 10.85
CA PRO A 355 -13.24 19.37 11.01
C PRO A 355 -12.84 18.38 9.92
N LEU A 356 -11.51 18.29 9.63
CA LEU A 356 -10.92 17.03 9.19
C LEU A 356 -10.76 16.11 10.39
N ILE A 357 -11.13 14.84 10.26
CA ILE A 357 -11.12 13.87 11.36
C ILE A 357 -10.24 12.70 10.97
N ILE A 358 -9.21 12.43 11.77
CA ILE A 358 -8.46 11.18 11.70
C ILE A 358 -9.37 10.10 12.27
N SER A 359 -9.82 9.19 11.41
CA SER A 359 -10.82 8.19 11.76
C SER A 359 -10.16 6.88 12.20
N PRO A 360 -10.72 6.15 13.17
CA PRO A 360 -10.28 4.80 13.43
C PRO A 360 -10.52 3.92 12.21
N VAL A 361 -9.56 3.04 11.94
CA VAL A 361 -9.69 2.03 10.88
C VAL A 361 -10.46 0.84 11.46
N ASN A 362 -11.64 0.57 10.93
CA ASN A 362 -12.42 -0.58 11.33
C ASN A 362 -11.84 -1.83 10.68
N HIS A 363 -11.23 -2.70 11.46
CA HIS A 363 -10.88 -4.04 11.04
C HIS A 363 -12.19 -4.87 10.98
N THR A 364 -12.86 -4.88 9.83
CA THR A 364 -13.92 -5.88 9.59
C THR A 364 -13.26 -7.25 9.47
N HIS A 365 -13.43 -8.06 10.50
CA HIS A 365 -13.05 -9.48 10.54
C HIS A 365 -13.76 -10.28 9.47
#